data_69c2cc4b6253ea72e23b3eb72969f374
#
_entry.id   69c2cc4b6253ea72e23b3eb72969f374
#
_cell.length_a   1.000
_cell.length_b   1.000
_cell.length_c   1.000
_cell.angle_alpha   90.00
_cell.angle_beta   90.00
_cell.angle_gamma   90.00
#
_symmetry.space_group_name_H-M   'P 1'
#
loop_
_entity.id
_entity.type
_entity.pdbx_description
1 polymer ?
#
loop_
_entity_poly.entity_id
_entity_poly.type
_entity_poly.pdbx_seq_one_letter_code
_entity_poly.pdbx_strand_id
1 'polypeptide(L)'
;FFFSSRRRLTRSSSDWSSDVCSSDLAGFCDRIEVTLEKDGSATIKDNGRGIPVGMHEKGMSAERLVFTTLHAGGKFDNSVYKTSGGLHGVGSSVVNALSEWLEIKVSREGCVHYDRYERGIPTVELENGLLPVIAKTRETGTWIRFLPDAEIFEKTRFSAAEVKSRLHETAYLNPNLTIVFKDLRDEEKETVTFHEPDGIVGYIRDLNKKKETIHEPVYLCGEADGIHVECAFQYVNEFHENVLGFCNNIYNAEGGTHLTGFKTVFTTVMNTYARELGILKEKDANFTGADIRNGMTAVVSIKHPAPRFEGQTKTKLDNQDASKATAKVVGDEVVRYFDRNLEVLKSVLSCAEKAAKIRKTEEKAKTNMLTKQKYSFDSNGKLANCESRDASKCEIFIVEGDSAGGSAKTARNRNFQAILPIRGKILNVEKASIDKVLANAEIKTMINAFGCGFSEGYGNDFDITKLRYDKIVIMADADVDGAHISTLLLTLFYRFMPDLIYEGHVYIAMPPLYKAMPSRGEEEYLYDDKALERYRKTHKGNFTLQRYKGLGEMDAEQLWETTLNPETRILKRVEIEDARMASDVTEMLMGSDVPPRKAFIYEHAQDAELDI
;
A
#
# COMPACT_ATOMS: atom_id res chain seq x y z
N PHE A 1 -12.27 4.69 17.27
CA PHE A 1 -11.85 4.17 15.96
C PHE A 1 -10.57 4.84 15.43
N PHE A 2 -9.96 5.77 16.19
CA PHE A 2 -8.76 6.52 15.77
C PHE A 2 -7.44 5.98 16.37
N PHE A 3 -7.43 4.83 17.04
CA PHE A 3 -6.29 4.39 17.84
C PHE A 3 -5.62 3.08 17.41
N SER A 4 -5.87 2.53 16.23
CA SER A 4 -5.26 1.24 15.86
C SER A 4 -3.96 1.31 15.05
N SER A 5 -3.35 2.46 14.82
CA SER A 5 -1.99 2.50 14.26
C SER A 5 -1.12 3.55 14.95
N ARG A 6 -0.49 3.18 16.05
CA ARG A 6 0.66 3.90 16.64
C ARG A 6 1.91 3.94 15.73
N ARG A 7 1.78 3.56 14.47
CA ARG A 7 2.93 3.34 13.58
C ARG A 7 2.73 4.06 12.26
N ARG A 8 3.10 5.31 12.09
CA ARG A 8 3.62 5.94 10.86
C ARG A 8 3.20 7.39 10.66
N LEU A 9 4.23 8.23 10.65
CA LEU A 9 4.21 9.62 10.18
C LEU A 9 3.81 9.80 8.71
N THR A 10 3.96 8.77 7.87
CA THR A 10 3.77 8.84 6.41
C THR A 10 2.33 9.09 5.97
N ARG A 11 1.32 8.70 6.76
CA ARG A 11 -0.09 8.96 6.43
C ARG A 11 -0.52 10.41 6.66
N SER A 12 0.10 11.13 7.60
CA SER A 12 -0.20 12.56 7.81
C SER A 12 0.43 13.45 6.75
N SER A 13 1.54 13.01 6.11
CA SER A 13 2.18 13.76 5.04
C SER A 13 1.39 13.73 3.73
N SER A 14 0.58 12.69 3.45
CA SER A 14 -0.24 12.61 2.24
C SER A 14 -1.41 13.61 2.23
N ASP A 15 -1.99 13.91 3.40
CA ASP A 15 -3.04 14.94 3.49
C ASP A 15 -2.48 16.36 3.32
N TRP A 16 -1.23 16.57 3.67
CA TRP A 16 -0.53 17.83 3.47
C TRP A 16 -0.31 18.18 2.01
N SER A 17 0.14 17.22 1.20
CA SER A 17 0.31 17.41 -0.24
C SER A 17 -1.01 17.79 -0.90
N SER A 18 -2.14 17.25 -0.43
CA SER A 18 -3.46 17.56 -0.98
C SER A 18 -3.92 19.00 -0.70
N ASP A 19 -3.52 19.59 0.44
CA ASP A 19 -3.91 20.95 0.80
C ASP A 19 -3.09 22.01 0.07
N VAL A 20 -1.80 21.77 -0.12
CA VAL A 20 -0.92 22.62 -0.92
C VAL A 20 -1.23 22.50 -2.42
N CYS A 21 -1.44 21.28 -2.93
CA CYS A 21 -1.83 21.03 -4.32
C CYS A 21 -3.14 21.70 -4.74
N SER A 22 -4.04 22.05 -3.81
CA SER A 22 -5.29 22.75 -4.17
C SER A 22 -5.06 24.19 -4.64
N SER A 23 -4.02 24.89 -4.15
CA SER A 23 -3.64 26.21 -4.63
C SER A 23 -3.03 26.15 -6.04
N ASP A 24 -2.31 25.07 -6.35
CA ASP A 24 -1.75 24.78 -7.66
C ASP A 24 -2.87 24.47 -8.68
N LEU A 25 -3.82 23.60 -8.32
CA LEU A 25 -4.99 23.29 -9.16
C LEU A 25 -5.80 24.54 -9.56
N ALA A 26 -5.71 25.62 -8.77
CA ALA A 26 -6.30 26.92 -9.08
C ALA A 26 -5.32 27.87 -9.82
N GLY A 27 -4.09 27.45 -10.12
CA GLY A 27 -3.08 28.23 -10.86
C GLY A 27 -2.42 29.36 -10.07
N PHE A 28 -2.46 29.31 -8.73
CA PHE A 28 -1.89 30.36 -7.87
C PHE A 28 -0.55 29.98 -7.22
N CYS A 29 -0.12 28.72 -7.34
CA CYS A 29 1.12 28.22 -6.80
C CYS A 29 1.87 27.47 -7.89
N ASP A 30 3.12 27.82 -8.14
CA ASP A 30 4.01 27.15 -9.10
C ASP A 30 5.27 26.58 -8.44
N ARG A 31 5.46 26.84 -7.13
CA ARG A 31 6.63 26.36 -6.40
C ARG A 31 6.29 25.96 -4.97
N ILE A 32 6.72 24.75 -4.62
CA ILE A 32 6.69 24.22 -3.26
C ILE A 32 8.10 23.81 -2.85
N GLU A 33 8.48 24.11 -1.62
CA GLU A 33 9.74 23.70 -1.03
C GLU A 33 9.46 22.86 0.23
N VAL A 34 10.02 21.66 0.28
CA VAL A 34 9.92 20.73 1.43
C VAL A 34 11.30 20.48 1.96
N THR A 35 11.52 20.75 3.25
CA THR A 35 12.81 20.62 3.90
C THR A 35 12.69 19.72 5.13
N LEU A 36 13.52 18.70 5.21
CA LEU A 36 13.75 17.93 6.46
C LEU A 36 14.89 18.58 7.22
N GLU A 37 14.58 19.08 8.41
CA GLU A 37 15.49 19.90 9.21
C GLU A 37 16.37 19.02 10.13
N LYS A 38 17.50 19.58 10.57
CA LYS A 38 18.46 18.88 11.46
C LYS A 38 17.88 18.44 12.79
N ASP A 39 16.91 19.16 13.31
CA ASP A 39 16.24 18.87 14.58
C ASP A 39 15.12 17.82 14.46
N GLY A 40 14.93 17.23 13.26
CA GLY A 40 13.88 16.26 12.99
C GLY A 40 12.55 16.87 12.59
N SER A 41 12.42 18.21 12.58
CA SER A 41 11.24 18.89 12.08
C SER A 41 11.17 18.88 10.55
N ALA A 42 9.97 19.10 10.00
CA ALA A 42 9.76 19.30 8.57
C ALA A 42 9.26 20.72 8.30
N THR A 43 9.80 21.33 7.25
CA THR A 43 9.38 22.66 6.77
C THR A 43 8.75 22.54 5.38
N ILE A 44 7.58 23.15 5.19
CA ILE A 44 6.93 23.25 3.88
C ILE A 44 6.68 24.73 3.60
N LYS A 45 7.07 25.20 2.42
CA LYS A 45 6.86 26.55 1.94
C LYS A 45 6.25 26.52 0.55
N ASP A 46 5.18 27.27 0.34
CA ASP A 46 4.59 27.52 -0.97
C ASP A 46 4.68 29.01 -1.33
N ASN A 47 4.48 29.32 -2.61
CA ASN A 47 4.37 30.69 -3.13
C ASN A 47 2.94 31.00 -3.60
N GLY A 48 1.94 30.32 -3.05
CA GLY A 48 0.53 30.55 -3.32
C GLY A 48 0.00 31.87 -2.76
N ARG A 49 -1.33 31.97 -2.64
CA ARG A 49 -1.99 33.20 -2.12
C ARG A 49 -1.82 33.43 -0.63
N GLY A 50 -1.30 32.46 0.11
CA GLY A 50 -1.31 32.43 1.57
C GLY A 50 -2.71 32.10 2.16
N ILE A 51 -2.74 31.43 3.28
CA ILE A 51 -3.97 31.11 4.02
C ILE A 51 -4.67 32.41 4.41
N PRO A 52 -6.02 32.52 4.36
CA PRO A 52 -6.75 33.70 4.84
C PRO A 52 -6.42 34.00 6.31
N VAL A 53 -6.07 35.25 6.61
CA VAL A 53 -5.70 35.72 7.96
C VAL A 53 -6.71 36.69 8.56
N GLY A 54 -7.75 37.05 7.80
CA GLY A 54 -8.81 37.94 8.25
C GLY A 54 -9.66 37.36 9.38
N MET A 55 -10.47 38.24 9.98
CA MET A 55 -11.41 37.88 11.03
C MET A 55 -12.50 36.95 10.49
N HIS A 56 -12.70 35.81 11.12
CA HIS A 56 -13.82 34.93 10.86
C HIS A 56 -15.03 35.28 11.75
N GLU A 57 -16.24 34.93 11.33
CA GLU A 57 -17.48 35.16 12.09
C GLU A 57 -17.46 34.63 13.53
N LYS A 58 -16.62 33.64 13.81
CA LYS A 58 -16.40 33.08 15.16
C LYS A 58 -15.50 33.93 16.06
N GLY A 59 -15.08 35.13 15.61
CA GLY A 59 -14.32 36.08 16.42
C GLY A 59 -12.83 35.77 16.58
N MET A 60 -12.28 34.95 15.66
CA MET A 60 -10.84 34.62 15.62
C MET A 60 -10.31 34.68 14.17
N SER A 61 -8.99 34.70 14.01
CA SER A 61 -8.35 34.62 12.70
C SER A 61 -8.80 33.35 11.95
N ALA A 62 -9.07 33.49 10.64
CA ALA A 62 -9.44 32.37 9.77
C ALA A 62 -8.33 31.30 9.73
N GLU A 63 -7.06 31.71 9.77
CA GLU A 63 -5.92 30.77 9.88
C GLU A 63 -6.03 29.93 11.14
N ARG A 64 -6.17 30.56 12.32
CA ARG A 64 -6.27 29.83 13.61
C ARG A 64 -7.46 28.86 13.62
N LEU A 65 -8.57 29.23 13.01
CA LEU A 65 -9.72 28.36 12.87
C LEU A 65 -9.38 27.05 12.12
N VAL A 66 -8.63 27.16 11.00
CA VAL A 66 -8.20 26.01 10.18
C VAL A 66 -7.30 25.04 10.95
N PHE A 67 -6.44 25.57 11.83
CA PHE A 67 -5.50 24.72 12.58
C PHE A 67 -6.02 24.21 13.92
N THR A 68 -7.12 24.79 14.46
CA THR A 68 -7.64 24.41 15.78
C THR A 68 -9.03 23.77 15.73
N THR A 69 -9.72 23.84 14.60
CA THR A 69 -11.12 23.38 14.52
C THR A 69 -11.26 22.30 13.42
N LEU A 70 -11.84 21.17 13.78
CA LEU A 70 -12.18 20.12 12.80
C LEU A 70 -13.30 20.63 11.88
N HIS A 71 -13.24 20.21 10.62
CA HIS A 71 -14.20 20.59 9.58
C HIS A 71 -14.22 22.12 9.32
N ALA A 72 -13.13 22.81 9.58
CA ALA A 72 -12.92 24.20 9.22
C ALA A 72 -12.02 24.28 7.99
N GLY A 73 -12.45 24.98 6.95
CA GLY A 73 -11.63 25.21 5.76
C GLY A 73 -12.38 25.99 4.68
N GLY A 74 -11.70 26.90 3.99
CA GLY A 74 -12.26 27.69 2.89
C GLY A 74 -12.51 26.92 1.58
N LYS A 75 -12.19 25.60 1.56
CA LYS A 75 -12.32 24.73 0.39
C LYS A 75 -13.72 24.15 0.20
N PHE A 76 -14.64 24.44 1.12
CA PHE A 76 -16.08 24.12 0.97
C PHE A 76 -16.81 25.08 0.03
N ASP A 77 -16.18 26.19 -0.37
CA ASP A 77 -16.75 27.15 -1.32
C ASP A 77 -16.26 26.83 -2.73
N ASN A 78 -17.10 26.15 -3.52
CA ASN A 78 -16.86 25.79 -4.91
C ASN A 78 -16.67 27.01 -5.82
N SER A 79 -16.97 28.23 -5.38
CA SER A 79 -16.73 29.46 -6.14
C SER A 79 -15.25 29.83 -6.19
N VAL A 80 -14.46 29.40 -5.19
CA VAL A 80 -13.03 29.72 -5.05
C VAL A 80 -12.14 28.56 -5.51
N TYR A 81 -12.55 27.31 -5.25
CA TYR A 81 -11.82 26.10 -5.63
C TYR A 81 -12.73 25.14 -6.38
N LYS A 82 -12.58 25.06 -7.70
CA LYS A 82 -13.39 24.16 -8.56
C LYS A 82 -13.12 22.69 -8.26
N THR A 83 -11.89 22.35 -7.87
CA THR A 83 -11.49 20.97 -7.52
C THR A 83 -10.51 21.03 -6.33
N SER A 84 -10.72 20.18 -5.35
CA SER A 84 -9.85 20.09 -4.15
C SER A 84 -9.75 18.65 -3.68
N GLY A 85 -8.57 18.25 -3.20
CA GLY A 85 -8.35 16.98 -2.50
C GLY A 85 -8.77 17.05 -1.02
N GLY A 86 -8.77 18.26 -0.43
CA GLY A 86 -9.10 18.50 0.99
C GLY A 86 -10.60 18.66 1.22
N LEU A 87 -11.33 17.54 1.32
CA LEU A 87 -12.81 17.54 1.42
C LEU A 87 -13.36 17.69 2.82
N HIS A 88 -12.58 17.38 3.85
CA HIS A 88 -13.08 17.28 5.22
C HIS A 88 -12.60 18.41 6.14
N GLY A 89 -11.62 19.25 5.68
CA GLY A 89 -11.07 20.33 6.49
C GLY A 89 -10.48 19.87 7.83
N VAL A 90 -9.80 18.72 7.83
CA VAL A 90 -9.22 18.11 9.05
C VAL A 90 -7.71 17.94 8.97
N GLY A 91 -7.08 18.00 7.79
CA GLY A 91 -5.66 17.71 7.62
C GLY A 91 -4.77 18.63 8.48
N SER A 92 -4.95 19.93 8.35
CA SER A 92 -4.16 20.94 9.07
C SER A 92 -4.32 20.84 10.59
N SER A 93 -5.56 20.69 11.07
CA SER A 93 -5.83 20.56 12.50
C SER A 93 -5.30 19.24 13.10
N VAL A 94 -5.32 18.15 12.31
CA VAL A 94 -4.75 16.86 12.73
C VAL A 94 -3.23 16.93 12.80
N VAL A 95 -2.55 17.50 11.79
CA VAL A 95 -1.09 17.69 11.85
C VAL A 95 -0.70 18.53 13.04
N ASN A 96 -1.43 19.63 13.31
CA ASN A 96 -1.18 20.47 14.47
C ASN A 96 -1.35 19.68 15.78
N ALA A 97 -2.41 18.91 15.94
CA ALA A 97 -2.67 18.11 17.13
C ALA A 97 -1.66 16.97 17.35
N LEU A 98 -1.04 16.44 16.27
CA LEU A 98 -0.05 15.36 16.31
C LEU A 98 1.41 15.88 16.38
N SER A 99 1.59 17.19 16.42
CA SER A 99 2.91 17.82 16.51
C SER A 99 3.22 18.26 17.96
N GLU A 100 4.45 18.06 18.39
CA GLU A 100 4.96 18.63 19.65
C GLU A 100 4.86 20.16 19.59
N TRP A 101 5.27 20.74 18.44
CA TRP A 101 5.04 22.14 18.12
C TRP A 101 4.87 22.33 16.61
N LEU A 102 4.15 23.40 16.25
CA LEU A 102 3.94 23.79 14.86
C LEU A 102 4.02 25.34 14.77
N GLU A 103 4.75 25.84 13.79
CA GLU A 103 4.89 27.26 13.47
C GLU A 103 4.38 27.57 12.08
N ILE A 104 3.70 28.70 11.94
CA ILE A 104 3.13 29.16 10.68
C ILE A 104 3.52 30.60 10.42
N LYS A 105 3.92 30.89 9.17
CA LYS A 105 4.09 32.24 8.65
C LYS A 105 3.26 32.36 7.38
N VAL A 106 2.33 33.28 7.37
CA VAL A 106 1.50 33.56 6.22
C VAL A 106 1.85 34.90 5.63
N SER A 107 2.36 34.89 4.39
CA SER A 107 2.68 36.08 3.59
C SER A 107 1.45 36.46 2.78
N ARG A 108 0.71 37.49 3.20
CA ARG A 108 -0.54 37.92 2.55
C ARG A 108 -0.79 39.41 2.83
N GLU A 109 -1.43 40.09 1.88
CA GLU A 109 -1.83 41.52 2.03
C GLU A 109 -0.67 42.44 2.40
N GLY A 110 0.54 42.12 1.90
CA GLY A 110 1.73 42.94 2.14
C GLY A 110 2.41 42.72 3.48
N CYS A 111 1.95 41.76 4.27
CA CYS A 111 2.43 41.48 5.61
C CYS A 111 2.74 39.99 5.80
N VAL A 112 3.62 39.71 6.77
CA VAL A 112 3.87 38.34 7.26
C VAL A 112 3.20 38.20 8.62
N HIS A 113 2.18 37.34 8.68
CA HIS A 113 1.47 36.99 9.90
C HIS A 113 2.09 35.74 10.51
N TYR A 114 2.09 35.61 11.84
CA TYR A 114 2.73 34.52 12.55
C TYR A 114 1.80 33.89 13.57
N ASP A 115 1.80 32.56 13.63
CA ASP A 115 1.21 31.79 14.71
C ASP A 115 2.10 30.62 15.12
N ARG A 116 1.91 30.12 16.34
CA ARG A 116 2.60 28.97 16.90
C ARG A 116 1.67 28.17 17.79
N TYR A 117 1.85 26.87 17.74
CA TYR A 117 1.07 25.89 18.50
C TYR A 117 2.01 24.94 19.22
N GLU A 118 1.58 24.49 20.39
CA GLU A 118 2.19 23.39 21.14
C GLU A 118 1.10 22.34 21.40
N ARG A 119 1.29 21.15 20.84
CA ARG A 119 0.30 20.03 20.90
C ARG A 119 -1.12 20.47 20.53
N GLY A 120 -1.23 21.21 19.46
CA GLY A 120 -2.52 21.71 18.95
C GLY A 120 -3.05 22.96 19.65
N ILE A 121 -2.41 23.45 20.72
CA ILE A 121 -2.85 24.60 21.50
C ILE A 121 -2.09 25.85 21.02
N PRO A 122 -2.79 26.94 20.59
CA PRO A 122 -2.12 28.16 20.18
C PRO A 122 -1.41 28.84 21.34
N THR A 123 -0.17 29.28 21.14
CA THR A 123 0.67 29.94 22.14
C THR A 123 0.84 31.45 21.89
N VAL A 124 0.46 31.93 20.70
CA VAL A 124 0.56 33.35 20.35
C VAL A 124 -0.73 34.06 20.71
N GLU A 125 -0.66 35.22 21.35
CA GLU A 125 -1.81 36.06 21.64
C GLU A 125 -2.28 36.79 20.39
N LEU A 126 -3.59 36.86 20.20
CA LEU A 126 -4.21 37.60 19.07
C LEU A 126 -4.33 39.09 19.43
N GLU A 127 -3.93 39.94 18.52
CA GLU A 127 -4.15 41.37 18.60
C GLU A 127 -5.52 41.74 17.99
N ASN A 128 -6.49 42.10 18.81
CA ASN A 128 -7.87 42.35 18.38
C ASN A 128 -8.49 41.17 17.59
N GLY A 129 -8.16 39.93 17.94
CA GLY A 129 -8.65 38.72 17.27
C GLY A 129 -7.90 38.34 15.99
N LEU A 130 -6.87 39.07 15.61
CA LEU A 130 -6.02 38.84 14.43
C LEU A 130 -4.62 38.39 14.84
N LEU A 131 -3.95 37.70 13.93
CA LEU A 131 -2.56 37.28 14.10
C LEU A 131 -1.60 38.47 14.10
N PRO A 132 -0.53 38.45 14.93
CA PRO A 132 0.48 39.50 14.93
C PRO A 132 1.22 39.53 13.60
N VAL A 133 1.54 40.76 13.15
CA VAL A 133 2.35 41.02 11.98
C VAL A 133 3.81 41.13 12.38
N ILE A 134 4.66 40.21 11.91
CA ILE A 134 6.07 40.16 12.24
C ILE A 134 6.99 40.86 11.24
N ALA A 135 6.53 41.03 9.98
CA ALA A 135 7.29 41.70 8.94
C ALA A 135 6.37 42.22 7.81
N LYS A 136 6.90 43.12 6.96
CA LYS A 136 6.29 43.49 5.66
C LYS A 136 6.94 42.68 4.55
N THR A 137 6.15 42.26 3.54
CA THR A 137 6.63 41.48 2.40
C THR A 137 5.90 41.88 1.12
N ARG A 138 6.54 41.63 -0.03
CA ARG A 138 5.89 41.66 -1.35
C ARG A 138 5.53 40.27 -1.87
N GLU A 139 6.02 39.23 -1.20
CA GLU A 139 5.75 37.84 -1.55
C GLU A 139 4.41 37.42 -0.95
N THR A 140 3.79 36.42 -1.58
CA THR A 140 2.64 35.70 -1.03
C THR A 140 3.01 34.22 -0.83
N GLY A 141 2.31 33.54 0.07
CA GLY A 141 2.50 32.13 0.32
C GLY A 141 2.35 31.74 1.77
N THR A 142 2.49 30.46 2.03
CA THR A 142 2.45 29.91 3.38
C THR A 142 3.76 29.17 3.67
N TRP A 143 4.28 29.36 4.87
CA TRP A 143 5.41 28.63 5.40
C TRP A 143 4.98 27.97 6.71
N ILE A 144 5.19 26.67 6.81
CA ILE A 144 4.82 25.86 7.97
C ILE A 144 6.01 25.01 8.35
N ARG A 145 6.30 24.92 9.64
CA ARG A 145 7.29 24.03 10.20
C ARG A 145 6.71 23.33 11.41
N PHE A 146 6.92 22.03 11.51
CA PHE A 146 6.38 21.23 12.60
C PHE A 146 7.32 20.10 13.01
N LEU A 147 7.23 19.69 14.27
CA LEU A 147 7.94 18.56 14.83
C LEU A 147 6.92 17.51 15.30
N PRO A 148 6.98 16.29 14.80
CA PRO A 148 6.11 15.21 15.26
C PRO A 148 6.30 14.91 16.75
N ASP A 149 5.20 14.68 17.48
CA ASP A 149 5.24 14.41 18.92
C ASP A 149 5.70 12.99 19.21
N ALA A 150 6.84 12.85 19.91
CA ALA A 150 7.41 11.57 20.32
C ALA A 150 6.58 10.84 21.39
N GLU A 151 5.64 11.51 22.06
CA GLU A 151 4.67 10.85 22.96
C GLU A 151 3.58 10.10 22.18
N ILE A 152 3.32 10.50 20.92
CA ILE A 152 2.30 9.91 20.05
C ILE A 152 2.91 8.90 19.10
N PHE A 153 4.08 9.23 18.52
CA PHE A 153 4.72 8.41 17.48
C PHE A 153 5.91 7.63 18.04
N GLU A 154 5.98 6.35 17.75
CA GLU A 154 7.15 5.52 18.11
C GLU A 154 8.41 5.92 17.31
N LYS A 155 8.22 6.36 16.05
CA LYS A 155 9.27 6.84 15.15
C LYS A 155 8.89 8.23 14.64
N THR A 156 9.70 9.22 14.96
CA THR A 156 9.50 10.62 14.54
C THR A 156 10.39 11.05 13.36
N ARG A 157 11.31 10.18 12.91
CA ARG A 157 12.19 10.48 11.79
C ARG A 157 11.50 10.21 10.47
N PHE A 158 11.39 11.22 9.61
CA PHE A 158 10.85 11.09 8.28
C PHE A 158 11.76 10.26 7.36
N SER A 159 11.19 9.38 6.56
CA SER A 159 11.89 8.67 5.49
C SER A 159 12.09 9.59 4.29
N ALA A 160 13.33 9.97 3.98
CA ALA A 160 13.63 10.82 2.82
C ALA A 160 13.22 10.16 1.50
N ALA A 161 13.37 8.84 1.39
CA ALA A 161 12.99 8.09 0.19
C ALA A 161 11.48 8.14 -0.06
N GLU A 162 10.67 7.92 0.99
CA GLU A 162 9.21 7.99 0.89
C GLU A 162 8.73 9.41 0.55
N VAL A 163 9.30 10.43 1.23
CA VAL A 163 8.96 11.83 0.94
C VAL A 163 9.31 12.19 -0.50
N LYS A 164 10.52 11.85 -0.98
CA LYS A 164 10.93 12.09 -2.37
C LYS A 164 10.01 11.41 -3.38
N SER A 165 9.65 10.14 -3.13
CA SER A 165 8.74 9.39 -4.01
C SER A 165 7.38 10.08 -4.12
N ARG A 166 6.80 10.51 -3.01
CA ARG A 166 5.50 11.21 -3.00
C ARG A 166 5.56 12.60 -3.65
N LEU A 167 6.64 13.35 -3.44
CA LEU A 167 6.82 14.66 -4.07
C LEU A 167 7.00 14.52 -5.58
N HIS A 168 7.73 13.51 -6.04
CA HIS A 168 7.91 13.23 -7.47
C HIS A 168 6.58 12.83 -8.13
N GLU A 169 5.80 11.96 -7.50
CA GLU A 169 4.44 11.61 -7.93
C GLU A 169 3.54 12.86 -8.04
N THR A 170 3.61 13.76 -7.05
CA THR A 170 2.86 15.02 -7.06
C THR A 170 3.29 15.93 -8.22
N ALA A 171 4.58 15.97 -8.55
CA ALA A 171 5.08 16.73 -9.69
C ALA A 171 4.54 16.21 -11.04
N TYR A 172 4.48 14.89 -11.23
CA TYR A 172 3.87 14.28 -12.43
C TYR A 172 2.38 14.61 -12.58
N LEU A 173 1.65 14.72 -11.47
CA LEU A 173 0.23 15.06 -11.49
C LEU A 173 -0.05 16.56 -11.67
N ASN A 174 0.99 17.40 -11.57
CA ASN A 174 0.92 18.86 -11.68
C ASN A 174 2.08 19.40 -12.54
N PRO A 175 1.97 19.35 -13.87
CA PRO A 175 3.08 19.70 -14.79
C PRO A 175 3.67 21.10 -14.62
N ASN A 176 2.88 22.04 -14.11
CA ASN A 176 3.30 23.43 -13.90
C ASN A 176 3.97 23.67 -12.54
N LEU A 177 4.00 22.65 -11.67
CA LEU A 177 4.50 22.76 -10.32
C LEU A 177 5.98 22.35 -10.25
N THR A 178 6.78 23.21 -9.63
CA THR A 178 8.17 22.88 -9.26
C THR A 178 8.22 22.57 -7.78
N ILE A 179 8.69 21.38 -7.43
CA ILE A 179 8.85 20.95 -6.04
C ILE A 179 10.34 20.81 -5.73
N VAL A 180 10.80 21.49 -4.69
CA VAL A 180 12.19 21.43 -4.22
C VAL A 180 12.22 20.69 -2.91
N PHE A 181 12.87 19.54 -2.89
CA PHE A 181 13.12 18.77 -1.68
C PHE A 181 14.54 19.03 -1.17
N LYS A 182 14.67 19.27 0.14
CA LYS A 182 15.96 19.43 0.83
C LYS A 182 16.02 18.51 2.04
N ASP A 183 17.04 17.70 2.14
CA ASP A 183 17.38 16.98 3.37
C ASP A 183 18.61 17.63 4.00
N LEU A 184 18.43 18.23 5.16
CA LEU A 184 19.48 18.94 5.91
C LEU A 184 19.97 18.15 7.12
N ARG A 185 19.48 16.94 7.33
CA ARG A 185 19.73 16.15 8.55
C ARG A 185 21.14 15.58 8.60
N ASP A 186 21.68 15.20 7.44
CA ASP A 186 23.02 14.62 7.35
C ASP A 186 24.06 15.68 6.92
N GLU A 187 25.37 15.36 7.05
CA GLU A 187 26.46 16.27 6.66
C GLU A 187 26.46 16.55 5.15
N GLU A 188 26.16 15.53 4.35
CA GLU A 188 25.94 15.65 2.91
C GLU A 188 24.49 16.11 2.65
N LYS A 189 24.32 17.41 2.51
CA LYS A 189 23.01 18.02 2.24
C LYS A 189 22.52 17.61 0.85
N GLU A 190 21.39 16.93 0.79
CA GLU A 190 20.73 16.58 -0.46
C GLU A 190 19.72 17.66 -0.87
N THR A 191 19.75 18.09 -2.14
CA THR A 191 18.71 18.93 -2.73
C THR A 191 18.30 18.34 -4.07
N VAL A 192 17.00 18.03 -4.18
CA VAL A 192 16.40 17.48 -5.41
C VAL A 192 15.29 18.39 -5.86
N THR A 193 15.22 18.68 -7.16
CA THR A 193 14.14 19.45 -7.76
C THR A 193 13.35 18.55 -8.69
N PHE A 194 12.05 18.46 -8.46
CA PHE A 194 11.09 17.77 -9.31
C PHE A 194 10.32 18.81 -10.12
N HIS A 195 10.37 18.70 -11.43
CA HIS A 195 9.59 19.49 -12.37
C HIS A 195 9.32 18.62 -13.59
N GLU A 196 8.07 18.23 -13.79
CA GLU A 196 7.68 17.21 -14.74
C GLU A 196 6.69 17.77 -15.78
N PRO A 197 7.17 18.54 -16.75
CA PRO A 197 6.31 19.21 -17.73
C PRO A 197 5.55 18.25 -18.64
N ASP A 198 6.05 17.01 -18.81
CA ASP A 198 5.36 15.94 -19.54
C ASP A 198 4.21 15.31 -18.75
N GLY A 199 4.02 15.68 -17.48
CA GLY A 199 2.92 15.23 -16.65
C GLY A 199 2.83 13.71 -16.52
N ILE A 200 1.62 13.15 -16.61
CA ILE A 200 1.39 11.70 -16.49
C ILE A 200 2.02 10.88 -17.62
N VAL A 201 2.38 11.49 -18.74
CA VAL A 201 3.15 10.84 -19.81
C VAL A 201 4.58 10.57 -19.33
N GLY A 202 5.21 11.57 -18.70
CA GLY A 202 6.50 11.43 -18.05
C GLY A 202 6.47 10.36 -16.96
N TYR A 203 5.37 10.31 -16.19
CA TYR A 203 5.17 9.29 -15.16
C TYR A 203 5.15 7.86 -15.75
N ILE A 204 4.43 7.65 -16.85
CA ILE A 204 4.43 6.35 -17.55
C ILE A 204 5.85 5.97 -18.01
N ARG A 205 6.60 6.92 -18.57
CA ARG A 205 8.00 6.67 -18.99
C ARG A 205 8.89 6.29 -17.80
N ASP A 206 8.72 6.95 -16.66
CA ASP A 206 9.48 6.62 -15.45
C ASP A 206 9.13 5.23 -14.91
N LEU A 207 7.84 4.89 -14.84
CA LEU A 207 7.36 3.57 -14.43
C LEU A 207 7.87 2.43 -15.32
N ASN A 208 8.12 2.72 -16.59
CA ASN A 208 8.55 1.73 -17.58
C ASN A 208 10.01 1.86 -18.01
N LYS A 209 10.80 2.75 -17.41
CA LYS A 209 12.18 3.05 -17.86
C LYS A 209 13.12 1.85 -17.89
N LYS A 210 12.83 0.81 -17.10
CA LYS A 210 13.61 -0.42 -17.04
C LYS A 210 12.98 -1.58 -17.82
N LYS A 211 11.85 -1.32 -18.52
CA LYS A 211 11.04 -2.34 -19.19
C LYS A 211 11.15 -2.18 -20.70
N GLU A 212 10.99 -3.30 -21.41
CA GLU A 212 10.89 -3.28 -22.87
C GLU A 212 9.50 -2.80 -23.28
N THR A 213 9.43 -1.58 -23.82
CA THR A 213 8.18 -0.93 -24.22
C THR A 213 7.79 -1.34 -25.65
N ILE A 214 6.49 -1.50 -25.88
CA ILE A 214 5.94 -1.93 -27.20
C ILE A 214 5.61 -0.72 -28.08
N HIS A 215 5.26 0.39 -27.49
CA HIS A 215 4.95 1.66 -28.16
C HIS A 215 5.23 2.85 -27.25
N GLU A 216 5.26 4.06 -27.80
CA GLU A 216 5.34 5.28 -27.01
C GLU A 216 4.08 5.47 -26.16
N PRO A 217 4.17 6.16 -25.00
CA PRO A 217 3.01 6.42 -24.16
C PRO A 217 1.89 7.13 -24.93
N VAL A 218 0.67 6.64 -24.77
CA VAL A 218 -0.54 7.24 -25.31
C VAL A 218 -1.14 8.15 -24.28
N TYR A 219 -1.47 9.39 -24.66
CA TYR A 219 -2.14 10.36 -23.79
C TYR A 219 -3.53 10.69 -24.30
N LEU A 220 -4.49 10.64 -23.40
CA LEU A 220 -5.90 10.92 -23.65
C LEU A 220 -6.38 11.93 -22.61
N CYS A 221 -7.12 12.95 -23.02
CA CYS A 221 -7.71 13.90 -22.08
C CYS A 221 -9.04 14.43 -22.60
N GLY A 222 -9.90 14.83 -21.69
CA GLY A 222 -11.18 15.45 -22.01
C GLY A 222 -11.98 15.79 -20.77
N GLU A 223 -13.17 16.32 -21.00
CA GLU A 223 -14.10 16.70 -19.95
C GLU A 223 -15.49 16.12 -20.23
N ALA A 224 -16.10 15.57 -19.21
CA ALA A 224 -17.48 15.11 -19.28
C ALA A 224 -18.18 15.38 -17.94
N ASP A 225 -19.38 15.91 -17.98
CA ASP A 225 -20.21 16.20 -16.80
C ASP A 225 -19.50 17.08 -15.73
N GLY A 226 -18.60 17.99 -16.18
CA GLY A 226 -17.80 18.86 -15.30
C GLY A 226 -16.63 18.14 -14.61
N ILE A 227 -16.33 16.90 -15.01
CA ILE A 227 -15.19 16.11 -14.53
C ILE A 227 -14.12 16.11 -15.62
N HIS A 228 -12.94 16.62 -15.30
CA HIS A 228 -11.79 16.53 -16.18
C HIS A 228 -11.10 15.16 -15.99
N VAL A 229 -10.82 14.51 -17.09
CA VAL A 229 -10.22 13.16 -17.12
C VAL A 229 -8.95 13.20 -17.95
N GLU A 230 -7.86 12.75 -17.37
CA GLU A 230 -6.58 12.49 -18.03
C GLU A 230 -6.22 11.03 -17.88
N CYS A 231 -5.75 10.43 -18.95
CA CYS A 231 -5.28 9.05 -18.94
C CYS A 231 -4.02 8.94 -19.80
N ALA A 232 -2.99 8.31 -19.27
CA ALA A 232 -1.86 7.89 -20.08
C ALA A 232 -1.66 6.39 -19.91
N PHE A 233 -1.30 5.69 -21.01
CA PHE A 233 -1.00 4.27 -20.94
C PHE A 233 0.09 3.86 -21.94
N GLN A 234 0.77 2.77 -21.62
CA GLN A 234 1.80 2.16 -22.45
C GLN A 234 1.82 0.65 -22.22
N TYR A 235 2.08 -0.14 -23.25
CA TYR A 235 2.28 -1.58 -23.11
C TYR A 235 3.76 -1.91 -23.05
N VAL A 236 4.09 -2.87 -22.21
CA VAL A 236 5.41 -3.45 -22.02
C VAL A 236 5.38 -4.95 -22.30
N ASN A 237 6.54 -5.51 -22.60
CA ASN A 237 6.69 -6.95 -22.85
C ASN A 237 6.74 -7.76 -21.54
N GLU A 238 5.75 -7.56 -20.69
CA GLU A 238 5.56 -8.24 -19.40
C GLU A 238 4.13 -8.77 -19.28
N PHE A 239 3.87 -9.62 -18.28
CA PHE A 239 2.56 -10.25 -18.09
C PHE A 239 1.76 -9.66 -16.92
N HIS A 240 2.05 -8.43 -16.49
CA HIS A 240 1.40 -7.78 -15.37
C HIS A 240 0.66 -6.50 -15.78
N GLU A 241 -0.48 -6.28 -15.16
CA GLU A 241 -1.24 -5.03 -15.23
C GLU A 241 -0.75 -4.09 -14.13
N ASN A 242 -0.40 -2.83 -14.45
CA ASN A 242 -0.11 -1.77 -13.50
C ASN A 242 -0.96 -0.55 -13.82
N VAL A 243 -2.11 -0.41 -13.16
CA VAL A 243 -3.07 0.68 -13.40
C VAL A 243 -3.22 1.51 -12.14
N LEU A 244 -2.72 2.74 -12.17
CA LEU A 244 -2.77 3.69 -11.07
C LEU A 244 -3.95 4.64 -11.24
N GLY A 245 -4.72 4.88 -10.18
CA GLY A 245 -5.87 5.78 -10.18
C GLY A 245 -5.68 6.95 -9.24
N PHE A 246 -6.02 8.16 -9.70
CA PHE A 246 -5.94 9.38 -8.94
C PHE A 246 -7.23 10.18 -9.05
N CYS A 247 -7.70 10.72 -7.94
CA CYS A 247 -8.79 11.68 -7.90
C CYS A 247 -8.33 12.93 -7.14
N ASN A 248 -8.35 14.09 -7.79
CA ASN A 248 -7.86 15.36 -7.25
C ASN A 248 -6.44 15.23 -6.65
N ASN A 249 -5.52 14.61 -7.39
CA ASN A 249 -4.12 14.32 -7.01
C ASN A 249 -3.95 13.35 -5.84
N ILE A 250 -5.02 12.70 -5.38
CA ILE A 250 -4.96 11.70 -4.33
C ILE A 250 -4.89 10.32 -4.97
N TYR A 251 -3.88 9.53 -4.60
CA TYR A 251 -3.75 8.15 -5.04
C TYR A 251 -4.84 7.28 -4.41
N ASN A 252 -5.57 6.56 -5.24
CA ASN A 252 -6.60 5.63 -4.82
C ASN A 252 -6.06 4.19 -4.88
N ALA A 253 -5.40 3.77 -3.81
CA ALA A 253 -4.71 2.48 -3.75
C ALA A 253 -5.64 1.27 -3.96
N GLU A 254 -6.90 1.37 -3.50
CA GLU A 254 -7.94 0.37 -3.69
C GLU A 254 -8.78 0.63 -4.95
N GLY A 255 -8.33 1.58 -5.78
CA GLY A 255 -8.99 1.94 -7.02
C GLY A 255 -10.23 2.80 -6.83
N GLY A 256 -11.30 2.45 -7.54
CA GLY A 256 -12.56 3.17 -7.47
C GLY A 256 -13.30 3.19 -8.81
N THR A 257 -14.42 3.92 -8.80
CA THR A 257 -15.36 3.95 -9.92
C THR A 257 -14.75 4.50 -11.21
N HIS A 258 -13.80 5.45 -11.14
CA HIS A 258 -13.08 5.98 -12.31
C HIS A 258 -12.24 4.87 -12.99
N LEU A 259 -11.52 4.04 -12.22
CA LEU A 259 -10.79 2.90 -12.78
C LEU A 259 -11.74 1.83 -13.34
N THR A 260 -12.89 1.62 -12.71
CA THR A 260 -13.93 0.72 -13.23
C THR A 260 -14.42 1.22 -14.60
N GLY A 261 -14.70 2.52 -14.73
CA GLY A 261 -15.09 3.15 -15.99
C GLY A 261 -14.03 2.96 -17.08
N PHE A 262 -12.76 3.25 -16.76
CA PHE A 262 -11.62 3.03 -17.65
C PHE A 262 -11.51 1.57 -18.10
N LYS A 263 -11.42 0.64 -17.15
CA LYS A 263 -11.23 -0.79 -17.44
C LYS A 263 -12.36 -1.37 -18.30
N THR A 264 -13.60 -0.97 -18.03
CA THR A 264 -14.77 -1.45 -18.75
C THR A 264 -14.80 -0.94 -20.20
N VAL A 265 -14.68 0.39 -20.39
CA VAL A 265 -14.76 0.97 -21.72
C VAL A 265 -13.59 0.54 -22.60
N PHE A 266 -12.37 0.53 -22.05
CA PHE A 266 -11.20 0.09 -22.78
C PHE A 266 -11.34 -1.36 -23.25
N THR A 267 -11.86 -2.24 -22.39
CA THR A 267 -12.15 -3.64 -22.73
C THR A 267 -13.18 -3.74 -23.87
N THR A 268 -14.23 -2.93 -23.81
CA THR A 268 -15.27 -2.92 -24.84
C THR A 268 -14.73 -2.47 -26.19
N VAL A 269 -14.02 -1.33 -26.24
CA VAL A 269 -13.45 -0.78 -27.46
C VAL A 269 -12.46 -1.75 -28.11
N MET A 270 -11.57 -2.35 -27.32
CA MET A 270 -10.59 -3.31 -27.84
C MET A 270 -11.23 -4.57 -28.41
N ASN A 271 -12.30 -5.08 -27.80
CA ASN A 271 -13.03 -6.20 -28.36
C ASN A 271 -13.76 -5.84 -29.66
N THR A 272 -14.26 -4.60 -29.78
CA THR A 272 -14.85 -4.10 -31.03
C THR A 272 -13.80 -4.11 -32.15
N TYR A 273 -12.66 -3.52 -31.95
CA TYR A 273 -11.56 -3.53 -32.91
C TYR A 273 -11.04 -4.94 -33.24
N ALA A 274 -10.95 -5.81 -32.23
CA ALA A 274 -10.54 -7.20 -32.48
C ALA A 274 -11.49 -7.94 -33.44
N ARG A 275 -12.79 -7.63 -33.42
CA ARG A 275 -13.77 -8.17 -34.37
C ARG A 275 -13.69 -7.51 -35.73
N GLU A 276 -13.61 -6.19 -35.79
CA GLU A 276 -13.49 -5.42 -37.03
C GLU A 276 -12.24 -5.80 -37.82
N LEU A 277 -11.11 -6.03 -37.14
CA LEU A 277 -9.87 -6.49 -37.78
C LEU A 277 -9.82 -7.99 -38.04
N GLY A 278 -10.88 -8.75 -37.70
CA GLY A 278 -10.98 -10.19 -37.94
C GLY A 278 -10.08 -11.06 -37.05
N ILE A 279 -9.52 -10.50 -35.99
CA ILE A 279 -8.72 -11.24 -34.97
C ILE A 279 -9.65 -12.18 -34.19
N LEU A 280 -10.85 -11.70 -33.84
CA LEU A 280 -11.93 -12.49 -33.25
C LEU A 280 -13.01 -12.75 -34.32
N LYS A 281 -13.35 -14.01 -34.55
CA LYS A 281 -14.47 -14.42 -35.41
C LYS A 281 -15.80 -14.26 -34.66
N GLU A 282 -16.93 -14.24 -35.38
CA GLU A 282 -18.26 -14.10 -34.75
C GLU A 282 -18.54 -15.10 -33.62
N LYS A 283 -18.03 -16.34 -33.76
CA LYS A 283 -18.21 -17.41 -32.76
C LYS A 283 -17.21 -17.42 -31.64
N ASP A 284 -16.17 -16.59 -31.72
CA ASP A 284 -15.14 -16.54 -30.69
C ASP A 284 -15.62 -15.76 -29.46
N ALA A 285 -15.24 -16.22 -28.27
CA ALA A 285 -15.44 -15.46 -27.04
C ALA A 285 -14.57 -14.20 -27.06
N ASN A 286 -15.10 -13.12 -26.51
CA ASN A 286 -14.36 -11.88 -26.32
C ASN A 286 -13.09 -12.10 -25.48
N PHE A 287 -12.09 -11.28 -25.69
CA PHE A 287 -10.98 -11.15 -24.74
C PHE A 287 -11.53 -10.65 -23.40
N THR A 288 -11.03 -11.21 -22.31
CA THR A 288 -11.34 -10.71 -20.97
C THR A 288 -10.64 -9.36 -20.75
N GLY A 289 -11.11 -8.60 -19.75
CA GLY A 289 -10.43 -7.37 -19.37
C GLY A 289 -8.96 -7.60 -18.96
N ALA A 290 -8.68 -8.73 -18.30
CA ALA A 290 -7.33 -9.13 -17.95
C ALA A 290 -6.45 -9.44 -19.18
N ASP A 291 -7.00 -10.15 -20.20
CA ASP A 291 -6.26 -10.41 -21.45
C ASP A 291 -5.85 -9.09 -22.13
N ILE A 292 -6.77 -8.11 -22.16
CA ILE A 292 -6.55 -6.83 -22.84
C ILE A 292 -5.54 -5.96 -22.05
N ARG A 293 -5.62 -5.93 -20.74
CA ARG A 293 -4.73 -5.10 -19.92
C ARG A 293 -3.42 -5.78 -19.54
N ASN A 294 -3.19 -6.98 -20.04
CA ASN A 294 -1.93 -7.68 -19.85
C ASN A 294 -0.75 -6.92 -20.46
N GLY A 295 0.26 -6.62 -19.67
CA GLY A 295 1.40 -5.78 -20.04
C GLY A 295 1.09 -4.28 -20.07
N MET A 296 -0.08 -3.84 -19.62
CA MET A 296 -0.44 -2.42 -19.60
C MET A 296 0.10 -1.75 -18.34
N THR A 297 0.79 -0.63 -18.50
CA THR A 297 0.99 0.39 -17.47
C THR A 297 0.09 1.58 -17.81
N ALA A 298 -0.77 2.00 -16.88
CA ALA A 298 -1.68 3.12 -17.09
C ALA A 298 -1.79 4.00 -15.84
N VAL A 299 -1.95 5.31 -16.07
CA VAL A 299 -2.29 6.30 -15.04
C VAL A 299 -3.60 6.96 -15.45
N VAL A 300 -4.59 6.89 -14.59
CA VAL A 300 -5.91 7.54 -14.77
C VAL A 300 -6.08 8.58 -13.68
N SER A 301 -6.07 9.86 -14.05
CA SER A 301 -6.21 11.00 -13.14
C SER A 301 -7.50 11.74 -13.47
N ILE A 302 -8.34 11.95 -12.46
CA ILE A 302 -9.55 12.77 -12.63
C ILE A 302 -9.55 13.97 -11.69
N LYS A 303 -10.13 15.07 -12.15
CA LYS A 303 -10.44 16.25 -11.33
C LYS A 303 -11.95 16.32 -11.16
N HIS A 304 -12.41 15.99 -9.96
CA HIS A 304 -13.83 15.89 -9.64
C HIS A 304 -14.24 17.02 -8.68
N PRO A 305 -15.32 17.76 -8.96
CA PRO A 305 -15.73 18.90 -8.13
C PRO A 305 -16.21 18.50 -6.73
N ALA A 306 -16.77 17.30 -6.58
CA ALA A 306 -17.30 16.80 -5.31
C ALA A 306 -16.99 15.28 -5.13
N PRO A 307 -15.72 14.90 -4.96
CA PRO A 307 -15.37 13.49 -4.84
C PRO A 307 -15.85 12.89 -3.52
N ARG A 308 -16.31 11.64 -3.58
CA ARG A 308 -16.73 10.85 -2.43
C ARG A 308 -15.88 9.59 -2.34
N PHE A 309 -15.34 9.32 -1.17
CA PHE A 309 -14.49 8.16 -0.91
C PHE A 309 -15.13 7.23 0.13
N GLU A 310 -14.81 5.94 0.09
CA GLU A 310 -15.30 4.94 1.05
C GLU A 310 -14.69 5.09 2.46
N GLY A 311 -13.81 6.04 2.69
CA GLY A 311 -13.21 6.25 4.01
C GLY A 311 -12.36 7.51 4.08
N GLN A 312 -11.91 7.85 5.29
CA GLN A 312 -11.05 9.01 5.53
C GLN A 312 -9.67 8.88 4.86
N THR A 313 -9.20 7.66 4.65
CA THR A 313 -7.91 7.40 3.97
C THR A 313 -7.96 7.65 2.47
N LYS A 314 -9.14 7.89 1.90
CA LYS A 314 -9.38 8.23 0.48
C LYS A 314 -8.83 7.18 -0.50
N THR A 315 -8.68 5.95 -0.05
CA THR A 315 -8.09 4.85 -0.84
C THR A 315 -8.96 4.37 -1.97
N LYS A 316 -10.29 4.58 -1.88
CA LYS A 316 -11.24 4.14 -2.90
C LYS A 316 -12.28 5.21 -3.22
N LEU A 317 -12.40 5.57 -4.50
CA LEU A 317 -13.42 6.51 -4.99
C LEU A 317 -14.75 5.81 -5.24
N ASP A 318 -15.86 6.41 -4.75
CA ASP A 318 -17.21 5.82 -4.83
C ASP A 318 -18.21 6.60 -5.73
N ASN A 319 -17.77 7.60 -6.44
CA ASN A 319 -18.63 8.42 -7.31
C ASN A 319 -19.05 7.68 -8.58
N GLN A 320 -20.35 7.46 -8.80
CA GLN A 320 -20.86 6.81 -10.03
C GLN A 320 -20.73 7.67 -11.29
N ASP A 321 -20.82 8.99 -11.15
CA ASP A 321 -20.57 9.97 -12.22
C ASP A 321 -19.12 9.93 -12.70
N ALA A 322 -18.14 9.71 -11.81
CA ALA A 322 -16.74 9.52 -12.18
C ALA A 322 -16.55 8.33 -13.12
N SER A 323 -17.26 7.21 -12.89
CA SER A 323 -17.22 6.06 -13.79
C SER A 323 -17.74 6.40 -15.19
N LYS A 324 -18.88 7.11 -15.27
CA LYS A 324 -19.49 7.50 -16.53
C LYS A 324 -18.62 8.49 -17.29
N ALA A 325 -18.13 9.54 -16.61
CA ALA A 325 -17.28 10.54 -17.21
C ALA A 325 -15.97 9.92 -17.76
N THR A 326 -15.32 9.08 -16.97
CA THR A 326 -14.10 8.39 -17.41
C THR A 326 -14.38 7.46 -18.60
N ALA A 327 -15.46 6.68 -18.55
CA ALA A 327 -15.82 5.79 -19.65
C ALA A 327 -16.10 6.57 -20.93
N LYS A 328 -16.78 7.71 -20.85
CA LYS A 328 -17.09 8.54 -22.01
C LYS A 328 -15.82 9.14 -22.62
N VAL A 329 -15.02 9.84 -21.80
CA VAL A 329 -13.80 10.51 -22.30
C VAL A 329 -12.81 9.48 -22.86
N VAL A 330 -12.51 8.44 -22.11
CA VAL A 330 -11.56 7.41 -22.56
C VAL A 330 -12.07 6.68 -23.78
N GLY A 331 -13.38 6.33 -23.83
CA GLY A 331 -13.97 5.66 -24.98
C GLY A 331 -13.83 6.48 -26.26
N ASP A 332 -14.21 7.74 -26.22
CA ASP A 332 -14.13 8.64 -27.38
C ASP A 332 -12.68 8.86 -27.83
N GLU A 333 -11.77 9.12 -26.90
CA GLU A 333 -10.39 9.45 -27.23
C GLU A 333 -9.56 8.22 -27.64
N VAL A 334 -9.80 7.03 -27.06
CA VAL A 334 -9.15 5.77 -27.47
C VAL A 334 -9.52 5.43 -28.91
N VAL A 335 -10.78 5.58 -29.28
CA VAL A 335 -11.23 5.35 -30.67
C VAL A 335 -10.52 6.33 -31.60
N ARG A 336 -10.54 7.63 -31.31
CA ARG A 336 -9.83 8.65 -32.12
C ARG A 336 -8.33 8.37 -32.26
N TYR A 337 -7.71 7.89 -31.22
CA TYR A 337 -6.29 7.56 -31.25
C TYR A 337 -5.99 6.36 -32.13
N PHE A 338 -6.71 5.24 -31.93
CA PHE A 338 -6.45 4.00 -32.64
C PHE A 338 -6.84 4.05 -34.12
N ASP A 339 -7.87 4.81 -34.47
CA ASP A 339 -8.22 5.08 -35.88
C ASP A 339 -7.06 5.71 -36.68
N ARG A 340 -6.21 6.49 -35.99
CA ARG A 340 -5.02 7.13 -36.57
C ARG A 340 -3.75 6.33 -36.41
N ASN A 341 -3.71 5.37 -35.50
CA ASN A 341 -2.51 4.63 -35.08
C ASN A 341 -2.75 3.10 -35.12
N LEU A 342 -3.12 2.59 -36.29
CA LEU A 342 -3.48 1.17 -36.49
C LEU A 342 -2.36 0.19 -36.10
N GLU A 343 -1.08 0.57 -36.27
CA GLU A 343 0.04 -0.30 -35.92
C GLU A 343 0.17 -0.46 -34.39
N VAL A 344 -0.09 0.60 -33.63
CA VAL A 344 -0.16 0.52 -32.17
C VAL A 344 -1.32 -0.37 -31.73
N LEU A 345 -2.51 -0.18 -32.34
CA LEU A 345 -3.67 -1.02 -32.09
C LEU A 345 -3.39 -2.51 -32.32
N LYS A 346 -2.77 -2.85 -33.47
CA LYS A 346 -2.39 -4.24 -33.78
C LYS A 346 -1.41 -4.81 -32.76
N SER A 347 -0.44 -4.02 -32.30
CA SER A 347 0.52 -4.43 -31.29
C SER A 347 -0.16 -4.74 -29.95
N VAL A 348 -1.07 -3.87 -29.51
CA VAL A 348 -1.87 -4.06 -28.29
C VAL A 348 -2.77 -5.29 -28.40
N LEU A 349 -3.47 -5.47 -29.53
CA LEU A 349 -4.31 -6.66 -29.76
C LEU A 349 -3.48 -7.96 -29.82
N SER A 350 -2.25 -7.91 -30.34
CA SER A 350 -1.32 -9.05 -30.32
C SER A 350 -0.96 -9.45 -28.88
N CYS A 351 -0.78 -8.47 -27.96
CA CYS A 351 -0.57 -8.76 -26.55
C CYS A 351 -1.80 -9.44 -25.94
N ALA A 352 -2.99 -8.91 -26.20
CA ALA A 352 -4.24 -9.51 -25.72
C ALA A 352 -4.45 -10.95 -26.27
N GLU A 353 -4.12 -11.19 -27.53
CA GLU A 353 -4.20 -12.53 -28.13
C GLU A 353 -3.22 -13.52 -27.47
N LYS A 354 -1.98 -13.09 -27.20
CA LYS A 354 -0.99 -13.90 -26.49
C LYS A 354 -1.48 -14.22 -25.07
N ALA A 355 -1.97 -13.22 -24.33
CA ALA A 355 -2.52 -13.39 -22.99
C ALA A 355 -3.70 -14.37 -22.97
N ALA A 356 -4.65 -14.22 -23.88
CA ALA A 356 -5.81 -15.12 -24.02
C ALA A 356 -5.39 -16.56 -24.35
N LYS A 357 -4.36 -16.76 -25.18
CA LYS A 357 -3.81 -18.09 -25.47
C LYS A 357 -3.20 -18.74 -24.22
N ILE A 358 -2.42 -17.97 -23.45
CA ILE A 358 -1.82 -18.44 -22.19
C ILE A 358 -2.96 -18.82 -21.22
N ARG A 359 -3.90 -17.92 -20.95
CA ARG A 359 -5.05 -18.17 -20.07
C ARG A 359 -5.82 -19.43 -20.46
N LYS A 360 -6.17 -19.59 -21.75
CA LYS A 360 -6.88 -20.80 -22.22
C LYS A 360 -6.09 -22.09 -22.02
N THR A 361 -4.76 -22.02 -22.12
CA THR A 361 -3.89 -23.18 -21.86
C THR A 361 -3.86 -23.51 -20.37
N GLU A 362 -3.80 -22.49 -19.52
CA GLU A 362 -3.84 -22.61 -18.06
C GLU A 362 -5.20 -23.12 -17.57
N GLU A 363 -6.30 -22.59 -18.09
CA GLU A 363 -7.67 -23.08 -17.79
C GLU A 363 -7.83 -24.58 -18.14
N LYS A 364 -7.28 -25.01 -19.29
CA LYS A 364 -7.27 -26.43 -19.65
C LYS A 364 -6.43 -27.27 -18.70
N ALA A 365 -5.26 -26.76 -18.29
CA ALA A 365 -4.41 -27.42 -17.31
C ALA A 365 -5.11 -27.54 -15.94
N LYS A 366 -5.75 -26.45 -15.48
CA LYS A 366 -6.58 -26.43 -14.25
C LYS A 366 -7.74 -27.42 -14.32
N THR A 367 -8.51 -27.39 -15.41
CA THR A 367 -9.66 -28.31 -15.60
C THR A 367 -9.22 -29.77 -15.59
N ASN A 368 -8.09 -30.08 -16.22
CA ASN A 368 -7.50 -31.41 -16.20
C ASN A 368 -7.00 -31.82 -14.79
N MET A 369 -6.51 -30.89 -13.99
CA MET A 369 -6.13 -31.11 -12.61
C MET A 369 -7.35 -31.31 -11.70
N LEU A 370 -8.36 -30.43 -11.80
CA LEU A 370 -9.59 -30.49 -11.01
C LEU A 370 -10.41 -31.75 -11.32
N THR A 371 -10.43 -32.21 -12.59
CA THR A 371 -11.10 -33.47 -12.97
C THR A 371 -10.34 -34.69 -12.40
N LYS A 372 -9.01 -34.65 -12.31
CA LYS A 372 -8.22 -35.69 -11.65
C LYS A 372 -8.35 -35.63 -10.12
N GLN A 373 -8.63 -34.47 -9.54
CA GLN A 373 -8.78 -34.27 -8.09
C GLN A 373 -10.16 -34.62 -7.52
N LYS A 374 -11.21 -34.75 -8.35
CA LYS A 374 -12.54 -35.20 -7.86
C LYS A 374 -12.53 -36.58 -7.18
N TYR A 375 -11.42 -37.30 -7.22
CA TYR A 375 -11.26 -38.65 -6.65
C TYR A 375 -10.21 -38.79 -5.54
N SER A 376 -9.65 -37.70 -5.00
CA SER A 376 -8.66 -37.79 -3.93
C SER A 376 -8.92 -36.80 -2.82
N PHE A 377 -9.81 -37.11 -1.90
CA PHE A 377 -9.94 -36.50 -0.59
C PHE A 377 -8.76 -36.85 0.34
N ASP A 378 -7.92 -37.80 -0.11
CA ASP A 378 -6.70 -38.27 0.57
C ASP A 378 -5.45 -37.67 -0.10
N SER A 379 -5.31 -36.36 -0.12
CA SER A 379 -4.09 -35.74 -0.59
C SER A 379 -2.99 -35.85 0.48
N ASN A 380 -2.09 -36.76 0.27
CA ASN A 380 -0.73 -36.87 0.83
C ASN A 380 -0.53 -37.11 2.33
N GLY A 381 -1.54 -37.31 3.17
CA GLY A 381 -1.37 -37.63 4.60
C GLY A 381 -0.70 -36.52 5.44
N LYS A 382 -0.36 -35.39 4.84
CA LYS A 382 0.34 -34.27 5.49
C LYS A 382 -0.59 -33.39 6.34
N LEU A 383 -1.76 -33.03 5.81
CA LEU A 383 -2.73 -32.18 6.50
C LEU A 383 -3.40 -32.96 7.65
N ALA A 384 -3.16 -32.52 8.87
CA ALA A 384 -3.96 -32.95 10.03
C ALA A 384 -5.12 -31.97 10.21
N ASN A 385 -6.27 -32.30 9.63
CA ASN A 385 -7.44 -31.40 9.64
C ASN A 385 -8.08 -31.33 11.04
N CYS A 386 -8.88 -30.28 11.28
CA CYS A 386 -9.74 -30.15 12.47
C CYS A 386 -11.09 -30.84 12.25
N GLU A 387 -11.81 -31.10 13.35
CA GLU A 387 -13.08 -31.79 13.34
C GLU A 387 -14.25 -30.87 12.99
N SER A 388 -14.17 -29.59 13.38
CA SER A 388 -15.18 -28.59 13.09
C SER A 388 -15.24 -28.31 11.58
N ARG A 389 -16.47 -28.07 11.11
CA ARG A 389 -16.76 -27.60 9.74
C ARG A 389 -17.14 -26.12 9.70
N ASP A 390 -17.23 -25.46 10.85
CA ASP A 390 -17.52 -24.05 10.98
C ASP A 390 -16.23 -23.25 10.73
N ALA A 391 -16.09 -22.73 9.53
CA ALA A 391 -14.89 -22.00 9.09
C ALA A 391 -14.54 -20.83 10.01
N SER A 392 -15.55 -20.14 10.58
CA SER A 392 -15.35 -18.99 11.45
C SER A 392 -14.65 -19.31 12.78
N LYS A 393 -14.57 -20.59 13.14
CA LYS A 393 -13.90 -21.09 14.35
C LYS A 393 -12.62 -21.84 14.09
N CYS A 394 -12.38 -22.21 12.81
CA CYS A 394 -11.26 -23.05 12.44
C CYS A 394 -10.01 -22.23 12.14
N GLU A 395 -8.85 -22.80 12.50
CA GLU A 395 -7.54 -22.23 12.25
C GLU A 395 -6.65 -23.27 11.60
N ILE A 396 -5.77 -22.84 10.68
CA ILE A 396 -4.75 -23.71 10.11
C ILE A 396 -3.36 -23.14 10.39
N PHE A 397 -2.47 -23.98 10.92
CA PHE A 397 -1.08 -23.64 11.15
C PHE A 397 -0.23 -24.27 10.06
N ILE A 398 0.50 -23.46 9.31
CA ILE A 398 1.52 -23.89 8.35
C ILE A 398 2.82 -23.98 9.12
N VAL A 399 3.33 -25.19 9.28
CA VAL A 399 4.46 -25.48 10.18
C VAL A 399 5.67 -25.90 9.37
N GLU A 400 6.83 -25.34 9.69
CA GLU A 400 8.10 -25.71 9.08
C GLU A 400 8.54 -27.11 9.53
N GLY A 401 8.69 -28.01 8.56
CA GLY A 401 9.25 -29.34 8.75
C GLY A 401 8.30 -30.36 9.38
N ASP A 402 8.66 -31.64 9.21
CA ASP A 402 7.87 -32.78 9.72
C ASP A 402 8.04 -32.95 11.24
N SER A 403 9.17 -32.55 11.83
CA SER A 403 9.45 -32.66 13.26
C SER A 403 8.57 -31.72 14.09
N ALA A 404 8.64 -30.40 13.81
CA ALA A 404 7.78 -29.42 14.47
C ALA A 404 6.29 -29.68 14.15
N GLY A 405 6.00 -30.13 12.92
CA GLY A 405 4.67 -30.58 12.54
C GLY A 405 4.15 -31.77 13.38
N GLY A 406 5.01 -32.67 13.83
CA GLY A 406 4.69 -33.78 14.73
C GLY A 406 4.29 -33.27 16.12
N SER A 407 5.12 -32.41 16.72
CA SER A 407 4.84 -31.80 18.02
C SER A 407 3.55 -30.97 17.98
N ALA A 408 3.36 -30.15 16.92
CA ALA A 408 2.17 -29.35 16.72
C ALA A 408 0.89 -30.21 16.55
N LYS A 409 0.96 -31.33 15.83
CA LYS A 409 -0.18 -32.27 15.70
C LYS A 409 -0.59 -32.88 17.03
N THR A 410 0.37 -33.08 17.93
CA THR A 410 0.11 -33.60 19.28
C THR A 410 -0.46 -32.51 20.19
N ALA A 411 0.09 -31.30 20.10
CA ALA A 411 -0.24 -30.16 20.96
C ALA A 411 -1.61 -29.54 20.65
N ARG A 412 -2.04 -29.53 19.38
CA ARG A 412 -3.21 -28.79 18.89
C ARG A 412 -4.53 -29.17 19.54
N ASN A 413 -5.48 -28.24 19.55
CA ASN A 413 -6.88 -28.57 19.79
C ASN A 413 -7.50 -29.12 18.49
N ARG A 414 -7.79 -30.41 18.46
CA ARG A 414 -8.32 -31.12 17.27
C ARG A 414 -9.69 -30.61 16.81
N ASN A 415 -10.45 -30.02 17.71
CA ASN A 415 -11.79 -29.53 17.35
C ASN A 415 -11.73 -28.43 16.31
N PHE A 416 -10.79 -27.47 16.43
CA PHE A 416 -10.77 -26.28 15.56
C PHE A 416 -9.41 -25.94 14.96
N GLN A 417 -8.32 -26.62 15.33
CA GLN A 417 -6.98 -26.35 14.80
C GLN A 417 -6.53 -27.45 13.85
N ALA A 418 -6.15 -27.06 12.64
CA ALA A 418 -5.51 -27.91 11.63
C ALA A 418 -4.01 -27.63 11.56
N ILE A 419 -3.20 -28.64 11.27
CA ILE A 419 -1.76 -28.52 11.09
C ILE A 419 -1.38 -28.99 9.70
N LEU A 420 -0.65 -28.15 8.97
CA LEU A 420 -0.09 -28.42 7.66
C LEU A 420 1.44 -28.30 7.70
N PRO A 421 2.19 -29.38 7.86
CA PRO A 421 3.64 -29.35 7.72
C PRO A 421 4.04 -29.09 6.26
N ILE A 422 4.99 -28.20 6.05
CA ILE A 422 5.61 -27.95 4.74
C ILE A 422 7.07 -28.39 4.78
N ARG A 423 7.57 -28.94 3.66
CA ARG A 423 8.95 -29.42 3.58
C ARG A 423 9.87 -28.34 3.03
N GLY A 424 10.58 -27.67 3.94
CA GLY A 424 11.58 -26.67 3.59
C GLY A 424 11.02 -25.46 2.84
N LYS A 425 11.88 -24.79 2.09
CA LYS A 425 11.55 -23.57 1.33
C LYS A 425 10.64 -23.89 0.17
N ILE A 426 9.46 -23.28 0.13
CA ILE A 426 8.56 -23.40 -1.02
C ILE A 426 9.14 -22.66 -2.24
N LEU A 427 8.55 -22.91 -3.41
CA LEU A 427 8.91 -22.23 -4.64
C LEU A 427 8.73 -20.71 -4.50
N ASN A 428 9.74 -19.92 -4.88
CA ASN A 428 9.60 -18.48 -5.03
C ASN A 428 8.71 -18.18 -6.24
N VAL A 429 7.47 -17.79 -5.96
CA VAL A 429 6.45 -17.57 -6.99
C VAL A 429 6.67 -16.28 -7.77
N GLU A 430 7.45 -15.32 -7.26
CA GLU A 430 7.80 -14.09 -7.97
C GLU A 430 8.69 -14.37 -9.20
N LYS A 431 9.50 -15.44 -9.15
CA LYS A 431 10.42 -15.83 -10.24
C LYS A 431 9.89 -16.97 -11.10
N ALA A 432 8.85 -17.64 -10.66
CA ALA A 432 8.40 -18.87 -11.30
C ALA A 432 7.25 -18.60 -12.28
N SER A 433 7.24 -19.31 -13.40
CA SER A 433 6.06 -19.36 -14.26
C SER A 433 4.90 -20.05 -13.55
N ILE A 434 3.68 -19.65 -13.87
CA ILE A 434 2.46 -20.17 -13.26
C ILE A 434 2.35 -21.69 -13.34
N ASP A 435 2.78 -22.31 -14.46
CA ASP A 435 2.79 -23.76 -14.60
C ASP A 435 3.66 -24.45 -13.54
N LYS A 436 4.81 -23.85 -13.19
CA LYS A 436 5.68 -24.34 -12.13
C LYS A 436 5.07 -24.15 -10.76
N VAL A 437 4.39 -23.00 -10.53
CA VAL A 437 3.67 -22.72 -9.29
C VAL A 437 2.58 -23.77 -9.07
N LEU A 438 1.73 -23.99 -10.06
CA LEU A 438 0.66 -24.98 -10.03
C LEU A 438 1.17 -26.44 -10.04
N ALA A 439 2.37 -26.71 -10.52
CA ALA A 439 3.00 -28.02 -10.45
C ALA A 439 3.57 -28.34 -9.07
N ASN A 440 3.87 -27.30 -8.25
CA ASN A 440 4.49 -27.46 -6.94
C ASN A 440 3.56 -28.19 -5.96
N ALA A 441 4.05 -29.27 -5.32
CA ALA A 441 3.24 -30.12 -4.46
C ALA A 441 2.80 -29.41 -3.17
N GLU A 442 3.68 -28.59 -2.56
CA GLU A 442 3.36 -27.88 -1.32
C GLU A 442 2.29 -26.79 -1.58
N ILE A 443 2.43 -26.04 -2.67
CA ILE A 443 1.45 -25.02 -3.07
C ILE A 443 0.10 -25.66 -3.37
N LYS A 444 0.06 -26.78 -4.10
CA LYS A 444 -1.17 -27.53 -4.33
C LYS A 444 -1.85 -27.97 -3.04
N THR A 445 -1.06 -28.44 -2.09
CA THR A 445 -1.58 -28.90 -0.80
C THR A 445 -2.22 -27.74 -0.04
N MET A 446 -1.60 -26.54 -0.06
CA MET A 446 -2.15 -25.34 0.56
C MET A 446 -3.46 -24.88 -0.12
N ILE A 447 -3.51 -24.80 -1.46
CA ILE A 447 -4.71 -24.45 -2.21
C ILE A 447 -5.87 -25.39 -1.86
N ASN A 448 -5.61 -26.70 -1.81
CA ASN A 448 -6.60 -27.70 -1.45
C ASN A 448 -7.04 -27.61 0.02
N ALA A 449 -6.11 -27.31 0.93
CA ALA A 449 -6.41 -27.15 2.35
C ALA A 449 -7.33 -25.96 2.59
N PHE A 450 -7.01 -24.80 2.01
CA PHE A 450 -7.78 -23.57 2.20
C PHE A 450 -9.17 -23.65 1.56
N GLY A 451 -9.30 -24.27 0.39
CA GLY A 451 -10.57 -24.50 -0.29
C GLY A 451 -11.14 -23.29 -1.02
N CYS A 452 -10.52 -22.12 -0.94
CA CYS A 452 -10.95 -20.86 -1.54
C CYS A 452 -10.46 -20.63 -2.98
N GLY A 453 -9.70 -21.57 -3.54
CA GLY A 453 -9.15 -21.44 -4.89
C GLY A 453 -7.85 -20.66 -4.93
N PHE A 454 -7.56 -20.08 -6.10
CA PHE A 454 -6.28 -19.45 -6.40
C PHE A 454 -6.48 -18.38 -7.47
N SER A 455 -6.03 -17.15 -7.22
CA SER A 455 -6.13 -16.02 -8.16
C SER A 455 -4.82 -15.83 -8.91
N GLU A 456 -4.92 -15.72 -10.23
CA GLU A 456 -3.75 -15.48 -11.11
C GLU A 456 -3.69 -14.06 -11.65
N GLY A 457 -4.50 -13.15 -11.14
CA GLY A 457 -4.67 -11.83 -11.76
C GLY A 457 -5.45 -11.87 -13.08
N TYR A 458 -5.71 -13.04 -13.65
CA TYR A 458 -6.38 -13.27 -14.94
C TYR A 458 -7.70 -14.05 -14.84
N GLY A 459 -8.04 -14.59 -13.70
CA GLY A 459 -9.28 -15.35 -13.55
C GLY A 459 -9.69 -15.48 -12.09
N ASN A 460 -10.95 -15.18 -11.79
CA ASN A 460 -11.54 -15.21 -10.46
C ASN A 460 -11.95 -16.62 -10.03
N ASP A 461 -11.01 -17.55 -9.96
CA ASP A 461 -11.25 -18.83 -9.30
C ASP A 461 -11.08 -18.74 -7.77
N PHE A 462 -10.54 -17.63 -7.29
CA PHE A 462 -10.43 -17.33 -5.87
C PHE A 462 -11.77 -16.81 -5.35
N ASP A 463 -12.30 -17.48 -4.34
CA ASP A 463 -13.56 -17.13 -3.69
C ASP A 463 -13.37 -17.23 -2.18
N ILE A 464 -13.15 -16.09 -1.54
CA ILE A 464 -12.88 -15.99 -0.09
C ILE A 464 -14.02 -16.61 0.75
N THR A 465 -15.26 -16.61 0.25
CA THR A 465 -16.40 -17.18 0.96
C THR A 465 -16.31 -18.69 1.14
N LYS A 466 -15.45 -19.35 0.35
CA LYS A 466 -15.17 -20.79 0.45
C LYS A 466 -13.98 -21.14 1.34
N LEU A 467 -13.35 -20.13 1.96
CA LEU A 467 -12.26 -20.34 2.89
C LEU A 467 -12.71 -21.21 4.06
N ARG A 468 -11.90 -22.23 4.38
CA ARG A 468 -12.22 -23.21 5.43
C ARG A 468 -11.72 -22.84 6.81
N TYR A 469 -10.91 -21.80 6.94
CA TYR A 469 -10.25 -21.39 8.18
C TYR A 469 -10.31 -19.88 8.34
N ASP A 470 -10.78 -19.43 9.50
CA ASP A 470 -10.78 -18.02 9.86
C ASP A 470 -9.36 -17.45 9.97
N LYS A 471 -8.42 -18.27 10.44
CA LYS A 471 -7.01 -17.87 10.57
C LYS A 471 -6.08 -18.85 9.87
N ILE A 472 -5.19 -18.31 9.07
CA ILE A 472 -4.05 -18.99 8.45
C ILE A 472 -2.81 -18.49 9.18
N VAL A 473 -2.18 -19.34 9.98
CA VAL A 473 -1.08 -18.95 10.85
C VAL A 473 0.22 -19.55 10.33
N ILE A 474 1.17 -18.71 9.96
CA ILE A 474 2.54 -19.12 9.62
C ILE A 474 3.30 -19.37 10.92
N MET A 475 3.81 -20.57 11.08
CA MET A 475 4.57 -20.99 12.25
C MET A 475 5.91 -21.57 11.79
N ALA A 476 6.90 -20.70 11.67
CA ALA A 476 8.27 -21.00 11.25
C ALA A 476 9.25 -20.84 12.42
N ASP A 477 10.42 -21.45 12.30
CA ASP A 477 11.49 -21.33 13.28
C ASP A 477 11.99 -19.89 13.39
N ALA A 478 12.53 -19.53 14.56
CA ALA A 478 13.04 -18.18 14.83
C ALA A 478 14.48 -17.99 14.31
N ASP A 479 14.76 -18.48 13.11
CA ASP A 479 16.06 -18.38 12.44
C ASP A 479 15.93 -17.75 11.04
N VAL A 480 17.06 -17.62 10.34
CA VAL A 480 17.09 -17.02 9.00
C VAL A 480 16.35 -17.84 7.95
N ASP A 481 16.28 -19.15 8.12
CA ASP A 481 15.57 -20.05 7.20
C ASP A 481 14.06 -19.94 7.41
N GLY A 482 13.58 -19.90 8.66
CA GLY A 482 12.18 -19.69 8.99
C GLY A 482 11.69 -18.31 8.55
N ALA A 483 12.51 -17.26 8.70
CA ALA A 483 12.21 -15.93 8.18
C ALA A 483 12.06 -15.95 6.63
N HIS A 484 12.93 -16.69 5.94
CA HIS A 484 12.82 -16.85 4.48
C HIS A 484 11.57 -17.64 4.07
N ILE A 485 11.23 -18.71 4.79
CA ILE A 485 10.00 -19.49 4.54
C ILE A 485 8.77 -18.62 4.72
N SER A 486 8.73 -17.83 5.80
CA SER A 486 7.64 -16.86 6.03
C SER A 486 7.52 -15.85 4.89
N THR A 487 8.64 -15.32 4.39
CA THR A 487 8.66 -14.40 3.26
C THR A 487 8.14 -15.05 1.97
N LEU A 488 8.52 -16.30 1.69
CA LEU A 488 8.02 -17.04 0.52
C LEU A 488 6.51 -17.31 0.61
N LEU A 489 5.99 -17.64 1.78
CA LEU A 489 4.56 -17.82 2.01
C LEU A 489 3.79 -16.50 1.86
N LEU A 490 4.31 -15.41 2.42
CA LEU A 490 3.73 -14.08 2.26
C LEU A 490 3.72 -13.64 0.79
N THR A 491 4.79 -13.92 0.03
CA THR A 491 4.84 -13.65 -1.41
C THR A 491 3.77 -14.44 -2.17
N LEU A 492 3.58 -15.72 -1.82
CA LEU A 492 2.52 -16.55 -2.40
C LEU A 492 1.13 -15.97 -2.12
N PHE A 493 0.84 -15.61 -0.86
CA PHE A 493 -0.46 -15.05 -0.49
C PHE A 493 -0.68 -13.69 -1.13
N TYR A 494 0.32 -12.82 -1.11
CA TYR A 494 0.21 -11.49 -1.71
C TYR A 494 -0.05 -11.54 -3.22
N ARG A 495 0.65 -12.40 -3.96
CA ARG A 495 0.52 -12.47 -5.44
C ARG A 495 -0.71 -13.23 -5.92
N PHE A 496 -1.13 -14.26 -5.18
CA PHE A 496 -2.14 -15.20 -5.67
C PHE A 496 -3.40 -15.32 -4.80
N MET A 497 -3.37 -14.79 -3.58
CA MET A 497 -4.49 -14.83 -2.63
C MET A 497 -4.55 -13.54 -1.80
N PRO A 498 -4.48 -12.33 -2.41
CA PRO A 498 -4.33 -11.08 -1.68
C PRO A 498 -5.47 -10.81 -0.70
N ASP A 499 -6.70 -11.24 -1.01
CA ASP A 499 -7.86 -11.03 -0.14
C ASP A 499 -7.71 -11.75 1.21
N LEU A 500 -6.90 -12.84 1.29
CA LEU A 500 -6.57 -13.45 2.58
C LEU A 500 -5.87 -12.47 3.53
N ILE A 501 -5.07 -11.55 2.98
CA ILE A 501 -4.37 -10.53 3.76
C ILE A 501 -5.29 -9.33 3.99
N TYR A 502 -5.99 -8.85 2.96
CA TYR A 502 -6.88 -7.69 3.06
C TYR A 502 -8.02 -7.92 4.04
N GLU A 503 -8.61 -9.10 4.06
CA GLU A 503 -9.67 -9.46 5.00
C GLU A 503 -9.14 -9.91 6.38
N GLY A 504 -7.81 -10.00 6.53
CA GLY A 504 -7.15 -10.20 7.81
C GLY A 504 -7.11 -11.64 8.30
N HIS A 505 -7.06 -12.61 7.40
CA HIS A 505 -6.98 -14.02 7.73
C HIS A 505 -5.56 -14.53 7.95
N VAL A 506 -4.50 -13.77 7.58
CA VAL A 506 -3.10 -14.22 7.66
C VAL A 506 -2.41 -13.70 8.91
N TYR A 507 -1.78 -14.59 9.63
CA TYR A 507 -1.05 -14.32 10.87
C TYR A 507 0.32 -14.99 10.89
N ILE A 508 1.24 -14.44 11.66
CA ILE A 508 2.52 -15.05 12.01
C ILE A 508 2.49 -15.38 13.50
N ALA A 509 2.77 -16.62 13.85
CA ALA A 509 2.91 -17.04 15.24
C ALA A 509 4.23 -16.49 15.80
N MET A 510 4.19 -16.03 17.04
CA MET A 510 5.34 -15.50 17.77
C MET A 510 5.63 -16.43 18.95
N PRO A 511 6.37 -17.53 18.76
CA PRO A 511 6.80 -18.38 19.87
C PRO A 511 7.83 -17.64 20.73
N PRO A 512 8.02 -18.02 22.02
CA PRO A 512 9.05 -17.44 22.84
C PRO A 512 10.45 -17.85 22.36
N LEU A 513 11.40 -16.92 22.45
CA LEU A 513 12.81 -17.17 22.15
C LEU A 513 13.55 -17.82 23.32
N TYR A 514 13.08 -17.55 24.54
CA TYR A 514 13.74 -18.01 25.76
C TYR A 514 12.74 -18.51 26.79
N LYS A 515 13.20 -19.46 27.62
CA LYS A 515 12.56 -19.86 28.86
C LYS A 515 13.51 -19.59 30.02
N ALA A 516 13.10 -18.73 30.93
CA ALA A 516 13.84 -18.45 32.16
C ALA A 516 13.34 -19.36 33.29
N MET A 517 14.24 -20.12 33.90
CA MET A 517 13.95 -21.04 34.99
C MET A 517 14.69 -20.59 36.25
N PRO A 518 14.04 -19.79 37.12
CA PRO A 518 14.65 -19.33 38.34
C PRO A 518 14.79 -20.50 39.36
N SER A 519 15.82 -20.43 40.22
CA SER A 519 16.04 -21.44 41.27
C SER A 519 14.91 -21.46 42.32
N ARG A 520 14.13 -20.41 42.41
CA ARG A 520 12.91 -20.26 43.21
C ARG A 520 11.92 -19.34 42.49
N GLY A 521 10.69 -19.80 42.27
CA GLY A 521 9.65 -19.09 41.57
C GLY A 521 9.13 -19.86 40.37
N GLU A 522 8.24 -19.27 39.61
CA GLU A 522 7.66 -19.85 38.40
C GLU A 522 8.57 -19.61 37.19
N GLU A 523 8.53 -20.53 36.24
CA GLU A 523 9.21 -20.41 34.95
C GLU A 523 8.52 -19.32 34.11
N GLU A 524 9.31 -18.54 33.36
CA GLU A 524 8.78 -17.44 32.54
C GLU A 524 9.26 -17.58 31.09
N TYR A 525 8.31 -17.45 30.14
CA TYR A 525 8.62 -17.41 28.72
C TYR A 525 8.89 -15.98 28.26
N LEU A 526 10.00 -15.78 27.55
CA LEU A 526 10.44 -14.46 27.09
C LEU A 526 10.46 -14.47 25.55
N TYR A 527 9.76 -13.52 24.96
CA TYR A 527 9.45 -13.53 23.55
C TYR A 527 10.45 -12.76 22.68
N ASP A 528 11.25 -11.91 23.28
CA ASP A 528 12.29 -11.12 22.59
C ASP A 528 13.49 -10.85 23.51
N ASP A 529 14.59 -10.33 22.93
CA ASP A 529 15.80 -9.99 23.67
C ASP A 529 15.57 -8.85 24.67
N LYS A 530 14.64 -7.95 24.36
CA LYS A 530 14.26 -6.86 25.29
C LYS A 530 13.55 -7.39 26.53
N ALA A 531 12.74 -8.44 26.38
CA ALA A 531 12.13 -9.14 27.50
C ALA A 531 13.20 -9.82 28.37
N LEU A 532 14.19 -10.46 27.72
CA LEU A 532 15.33 -11.07 28.43
C LEU A 532 16.15 -10.03 29.18
N GLU A 533 16.44 -8.90 28.59
CA GLU A 533 17.15 -7.81 29.27
C GLU A 533 16.36 -7.26 30.46
N ARG A 534 15.05 -7.05 30.30
CA ARG A 534 14.16 -6.63 31.39
C ARG A 534 14.16 -7.66 32.51
N TYR A 535 14.04 -8.93 32.17
CA TYR A 535 14.07 -10.02 33.14
C TYR A 535 15.40 -10.03 33.92
N ARG A 536 16.55 -9.91 33.25
CA ARG A 536 17.88 -9.81 33.88
C ARG A 536 18.03 -8.63 34.84
N LYS A 537 17.38 -7.50 34.52
CA LYS A 537 17.42 -6.27 35.37
C LYS A 537 16.51 -6.40 36.60
N THR A 538 15.41 -7.11 36.50
CA THR A 538 14.40 -7.23 37.56
C THR A 538 14.64 -8.42 38.48
N HIS A 539 15.18 -9.53 37.93
CA HIS A 539 15.41 -10.76 38.67
C HIS A 539 16.78 -10.77 39.34
N LYS A 540 16.79 -10.69 40.67
CA LYS A 540 18.02 -10.64 41.48
C LYS A 540 18.58 -12.02 41.90
N GLY A 541 17.99 -13.12 41.42
CA GLY A 541 18.36 -14.49 41.76
C GLY A 541 19.11 -15.20 40.64
N ASN A 542 19.69 -16.37 40.95
CA ASN A 542 20.21 -17.26 39.90
C ASN A 542 19.07 -17.92 39.14
N PHE A 543 19.17 -17.93 37.82
CA PHE A 543 18.25 -18.62 36.93
C PHE A 543 19.01 -19.30 35.80
N THR A 544 18.43 -20.36 35.28
CA THR A 544 18.91 -21.06 34.06
C THR A 544 18.10 -20.54 32.89
N LEU A 545 18.77 -20.27 31.76
CA LEU A 545 18.15 -19.80 30.54
C LEU A 545 18.21 -20.91 29.50
N GLN A 546 17.06 -21.31 28.98
CA GLN A 546 16.95 -22.16 27.81
C GLN A 546 16.61 -21.27 26.61
N ARG A 547 17.40 -21.35 25.52
CA ARG A 547 17.12 -20.68 24.26
C ARG A 547 16.51 -21.70 23.31
N TYR A 548 15.39 -21.34 22.68
CA TYR A 548 14.77 -22.14 21.62
C TYR A 548 15.30 -21.66 20.27
N LYS A 549 15.93 -22.56 19.50
CA LYS A 549 16.41 -22.27 18.14
C LYS A 549 15.37 -22.62 17.09
N GLY A 550 14.49 -23.55 17.40
CA GLY A 550 13.41 -23.96 16.52
C GLY A 550 12.25 -24.58 17.29
N LEU A 551 11.09 -24.61 16.65
CA LEU A 551 9.83 -25.15 17.18
C LEU A 551 9.92 -26.65 17.51
N GLY A 552 10.83 -27.38 16.85
CA GLY A 552 11.09 -28.78 17.11
C GLY A 552 11.76 -29.07 18.45
N GLU A 553 12.29 -28.06 19.14
CA GLU A 553 12.89 -28.16 20.48
C GLU A 553 11.85 -28.04 21.60
N MET A 554 10.63 -27.60 21.27
CA MET A 554 9.51 -27.52 22.20
C MET A 554 8.76 -28.84 22.26
N ASP A 555 8.44 -29.28 23.47
CA ASP A 555 7.48 -30.37 23.63
C ASP A 555 6.04 -29.91 23.34
N ALA A 556 5.11 -30.86 23.30
CA ALA A 556 3.73 -30.55 22.92
C ALA A 556 3.00 -29.63 23.92
N GLU A 557 3.34 -29.72 25.21
CA GLU A 557 2.74 -28.92 26.27
C GLU A 557 3.23 -27.48 26.19
N GLN A 558 4.54 -27.27 26.04
CA GLN A 558 5.15 -25.96 25.83
C GLN A 558 4.61 -25.29 24.57
N LEU A 559 4.51 -26.03 23.47
CA LEU A 559 3.99 -25.50 22.21
C LEU A 559 2.51 -25.11 22.31
N TRP A 560 1.72 -25.88 23.07
CA TRP A 560 0.34 -25.52 23.37
C TRP A 560 0.27 -24.22 24.16
N GLU A 561 0.95 -24.15 25.31
CA GLU A 561 0.86 -23.03 26.22
C GLU A 561 1.31 -21.70 25.63
N THR A 562 2.34 -21.74 24.76
CA THR A 562 2.98 -20.51 24.26
C THR A 562 2.52 -20.07 22.87
N THR A 563 2.08 -21.04 22.02
CA THR A 563 1.93 -20.76 20.58
C THR A 563 0.57 -21.16 20.00
N LEU A 564 -0.04 -22.26 20.50
CA LEU A 564 -1.30 -22.76 19.94
C LEU A 564 -2.54 -22.36 20.73
N ASN A 565 -2.43 -22.19 22.06
CA ASN A 565 -3.55 -21.86 22.91
C ASN A 565 -4.07 -20.43 22.63
N PRO A 566 -5.32 -20.25 22.22
CA PRO A 566 -5.90 -18.94 21.89
C PRO A 566 -5.82 -17.91 23.02
N GLU A 567 -5.78 -18.34 24.28
CA GLU A 567 -5.79 -17.46 25.46
C GLU A 567 -4.41 -16.89 25.80
N THR A 568 -3.33 -17.59 25.43
CA THR A 568 -1.96 -17.24 25.88
C THR A 568 -1.00 -16.91 24.74
N ARG A 569 -1.30 -17.36 23.52
CA ARG A 569 -0.44 -17.18 22.36
C ARG A 569 -0.37 -15.73 21.88
N ILE A 570 0.73 -15.38 21.23
CA ILE A 570 0.91 -14.11 20.53
C ILE A 570 0.88 -14.37 19.03
N LEU A 571 -0.05 -13.72 18.32
CA LEU A 571 -0.13 -13.74 16.87
C LEU A 571 0.06 -12.32 16.33
N LYS A 572 0.92 -12.18 15.33
CA LYS A 572 1.09 -10.94 14.56
C LYS A 572 0.24 -11.02 13.30
N ARG A 573 -0.76 -10.17 13.18
CA ARG A 573 -1.58 -10.07 11.97
C ARG A 573 -0.77 -9.45 10.85
N VAL A 574 -0.89 -10.00 9.65
CA VAL A 574 -0.26 -9.47 8.44
C VAL A 574 -1.24 -8.49 7.80
N GLU A 575 -0.78 -7.29 7.52
CA GLU A 575 -1.57 -6.22 6.92
C GLU A 575 -0.79 -5.59 5.76
N ILE A 576 -1.50 -5.19 4.71
CA ILE A 576 -0.96 -4.42 3.60
C ILE A 576 -1.44 -2.98 3.81
N GLU A 577 -0.53 -2.09 4.19
CA GLU A 577 -0.86 -0.70 4.44
C GLU A 577 -0.81 0.13 3.15
N ASP A 578 0.10 -0.18 2.25
CA ASP A 578 0.25 0.43 0.93
C ASP A 578 0.53 -0.66 -0.10
N ALA A 579 -0.44 -0.90 -1.00
CA ALA A 579 -0.38 -1.98 -1.98
C ALA A 579 0.77 -1.78 -2.99
N ARG A 580 1.09 -0.54 -3.33
CA ARG A 580 2.20 -0.24 -4.24
C ARG A 580 3.54 -0.52 -3.59
N MET A 581 3.75 0.01 -2.38
CA MET A 581 4.99 -0.24 -1.64
C MET A 581 5.17 -1.74 -1.36
N ALA A 582 4.10 -2.46 -1.01
CA ALA A 582 4.15 -3.91 -0.83
C ALA A 582 4.55 -4.63 -2.13
N SER A 583 4.05 -4.18 -3.28
CA SER A 583 4.42 -4.72 -4.58
C SER A 583 5.90 -4.45 -4.91
N ASP A 584 6.34 -3.19 -4.77
CA ASP A 584 7.70 -2.76 -5.06
C ASP A 584 8.72 -3.50 -4.17
N VAL A 585 8.43 -3.63 -2.87
CA VAL A 585 9.27 -4.37 -1.92
C VAL A 585 9.28 -5.86 -2.24
N THR A 586 8.13 -6.43 -2.59
CA THR A 586 8.06 -7.85 -2.99
C THR A 586 8.88 -8.12 -4.25
N GLU A 587 8.75 -7.29 -5.28
CA GLU A 587 9.52 -7.40 -6.52
C GLU A 587 11.02 -7.19 -6.25
N MET A 588 11.39 -6.19 -5.47
CA MET A 588 12.78 -5.89 -5.11
C MET A 588 13.43 -7.05 -4.33
N LEU A 589 12.76 -7.59 -3.31
CA LEU A 589 13.32 -8.64 -2.45
C LEU A 589 13.25 -10.03 -3.10
N MET A 590 12.15 -10.35 -3.78
CA MET A 590 11.84 -11.69 -4.25
C MET A 590 11.96 -11.83 -5.78
N GLY A 591 12.00 -10.73 -6.54
CA GLY A 591 12.14 -10.69 -7.99
C GLY A 591 13.50 -11.20 -8.50
N SER A 592 13.67 -11.22 -9.83
CA SER A 592 14.90 -11.70 -10.49
C SER A 592 16.05 -10.70 -10.44
N ASP A 593 15.75 -9.40 -10.23
CA ASP A 593 16.74 -8.32 -10.28
C ASP A 593 17.59 -8.28 -8.99
N VAL A 594 18.91 -8.39 -9.14
CA VAL A 594 19.84 -8.49 -8.00
C VAL A 594 20.29 -7.11 -7.48
N PRO A 595 20.62 -6.12 -8.34
CA PRO A 595 21.13 -4.83 -7.89
C PRO A 595 20.25 -4.08 -6.89
N PRO A 596 18.91 -3.95 -7.09
CA PRO A 596 18.04 -3.29 -6.12
C PRO A 596 18.03 -3.97 -4.75
N ARG A 597 18.00 -5.31 -4.73
CA ARG A 597 18.07 -6.09 -3.50
C ARG A 597 19.39 -5.89 -2.76
N LYS A 598 20.51 -5.84 -3.50
CA LYS A 598 21.82 -5.59 -2.92
C LYS A 598 21.90 -4.19 -2.31
N ALA A 599 21.39 -3.18 -2.99
CA ALA A 599 21.32 -1.81 -2.49
C ALA A 599 20.50 -1.73 -1.19
N PHE A 600 19.31 -2.34 -1.18
CA PHE A 600 18.45 -2.41 0.00
C PHE A 600 19.15 -3.06 1.21
N ILE A 601 19.86 -4.19 0.99
CA ILE A 601 20.60 -4.87 2.07
C ILE A 601 21.70 -3.95 2.64
N TYR A 602 22.41 -3.20 1.80
CA TYR A 602 23.43 -2.27 2.28
C TYR A 602 22.83 -1.08 3.05
N GLU A 603 21.72 -0.53 2.58
CA GLU A 603 21.05 0.60 3.18
C GLU A 603 20.49 0.26 4.58
N HIS A 604 19.97 -0.98 4.73
CA HIS A 604 19.36 -1.46 5.98
C HIS A 604 20.27 -2.40 6.79
N ALA A 605 21.56 -2.48 6.47
CA ALA A 605 22.47 -3.39 7.17
C ALA A 605 22.64 -3.05 8.67
N GLN A 606 22.45 -1.78 9.04
CA GLN A 606 22.54 -1.35 10.44
C GLN A 606 21.25 -1.65 11.24
N ASP A 607 20.13 -1.88 10.55
CA ASP A 607 18.84 -2.20 11.18
C ASP A 607 18.68 -3.71 11.41
N ALA A 608 19.61 -4.51 10.86
CA ALA A 608 19.56 -5.96 10.98
C ALA A 608 20.04 -6.42 12.37
N GLU A 609 19.16 -7.08 13.09
CA GLU A 609 19.54 -7.84 14.29
C GLU A 609 20.26 -9.11 13.82
N LEU A 610 21.59 -9.12 13.87
CA LEU A 610 22.40 -10.27 13.51
C LEU A 610 22.63 -11.13 14.73
N ASP A 611 22.28 -12.40 14.62
CA ASP A 611 22.63 -13.44 15.59
C ASP A 611 24.08 -13.86 15.32
N ILE A 612 25.04 -13.12 15.89
CA ILE A 612 26.50 -13.35 15.79
C ILE A 612 26.98 -14.08 17.02
#